data_e4bcf53ef755712b94f5cdefad5a4bd3
#
_entry.id   e4bcf53ef755712b94f5cdefad5a4bd3
#
_cell.length_a   1.000
_cell.length_b   1.000
_cell.length_c   1.000
_cell.angle_alpha   90.00
_cell.angle_beta   90.00
_cell.angle_gamma   90.00
#
_symmetry.space_group_name_H-M   'P 1'
#
loop_
_entity.id
_entity.type
_entity.pdbx_description
1 polymer ?
#
loop_
_entity_poly.entity_id
_entity_poly.type
_entity_poly.pdbx_seq_one_letter_code
_entity_poly.pdbx_strand_id
1 'polypeptide(L)'
;YILQIVPDAATARTAEHFLVSTRFKMLTLSLPDNKMEVVTVDSRSGQPISGAKVSFYSAYNEENRKLVKTVVTGTGGKAVVEWDKAIRSYVVRKGTDTAMMPQNVYLNRYYERGESRPEEHITLLTDRALYRPGQTVYVKGIAYEQEADKAHVLAGKSYQVRLLDVNRKELVQKNVSTNEFGSFTTEFVLPAVCLNGNFTIDVKNNASVSVRVEDYKRPTFEITFNPVEEAFCLGDTVDVTGNVKAYNGTAIQDVPLTYTVTRRSNRRYWGDGAVSLVSDTVQLDAKGNFSIPVVLKPDTDADNTGRERFSYQIEVAVTSDTGETQTSHYFLNATRRAYFFVSDISRELCKEDSISGMLSVMNAVNETLSVKGTCRLYPVLDSKTGKISDKPVYESAFMPGEKKDFTAWKQLPSGEYRLILSVHGRDGKKVSNADNAVNIVLFSLKDERPAVFMETFLYEKNTEFDAAHPAIFYFGTSMKDAYVLVDVFGQKGRLESRTLSLNDSILRMEYPYREEYGDGVAVQFTFVKNGLLYTRRVELRKRLPERTLDMKWEVFRDRLRPGQEEEWKLVIK
;
A
#
# COMPACT_ATOMS: atom_id res chain seq x y z
N TYR A 1 -27.13 15.86 29.04
CA TYR A 1 -27.96 16.68 28.15
C TYR A 1 -28.68 15.75 27.18
N ILE A 2 -29.93 16.10 26.82
CA ILE A 2 -30.72 15.42 25.80
C ILE A 2 -30.89 16.42 24.66
N LEU A 3 -30.45 16.05 23.45
CA LEU A 3 -30.76 16.77 22.22
C LEU A 3 -32.00 16.12 21.62
N GLN A 4 -33.08 16.88 21.55
CA GLN A 4 -34.33 16.44 20.94
C GLN A 4 -34.50 17.16 19.60
N ILE A 5 -34.66 16.43 18.53
CA ILE A 5 -34.99 16.97 17.21
C ILE A 5 -36.46 16.68 16.96
N VAL A 6 -37.27 17.73 17.00
CA VAL A 6 -38.71 17.66 16.75
C VAL A 6 -38.96 18.17 15.33
N PRO A 7 -39.44 17.33 14.42
CA PRO A 7 -39.75 17.76 13.07
C PRO A 7 -41.03 18.58 13.00
N ASP A 8 -41.11 19.51 12.07
CA ASP A 8 -42.31 20.34 11.83
C ASP A 8 -43.49 19.56 11.23
N ALA A 9 -43.23 18.37 10.68
CA ALA A 9 -44.28 17.57 10.03
C ALA A 9 -44.86 16.52 11.00
N ALA A 10 -46.17 16.45 11.10
CA ALA A 10 -46.89 15.52 12.00
C ALA A 10 -46.65 14.02 11.73
N THR A 11 -46.09 13.67 10.57
CA THR A 11 -45.80 12.29 10.16
C THR A 11 -44.38 11.83 10.50
N ALA A 12 -43.48 12.73 10.93
CA ALA A 12 -42.11 12.40 11.21
C ALA A 12 -41.91 12.11 12.71
N ARG A 13 -41.00 11.20 13.03
CA ARG A 13 -40.69 10.81 14.42
C ARG A 13 -39.70 11.77 15.05
N THR A 14 -39.94 12.13 16.31
CA THR A 14 -38.97 12.84 17.15
C THR A 14 -37.73 11.94 17.34
N ALA A 15 -36.55 12.50 17.14
CA ALA A 15 -35.28 11.83 17.45
C ALA A 15 -34.65 12.43 18.72
N GLU A 16 -34.21 11.58 19.62
CA GLU A 16 -33.51 11.97 20.84
C GLU A 16 -32.08 11.45 20.84
N HIS A 17 -31.15 12.29 21.25
CA HIS A 17 -29.75 11.93 21.38
C HIS A 17 -29.19 12.40 22.71
N PHE A 18 -28.52 11.49 23.43
CA PHE A 18 -27.87 11.83 24.68
C PHE A 18 -26.50 12.45 24.43
N LEU A 19 -26.28 13.63 24.98
CA LEU A 19 -25.01 14.35 24.93
C LEU A 19 -24.36 14.34 26.30
N VAL A 20 -23.14 13.89 26.39
CA VAL A 20 -22.32 13.95 27.59
C VAL A 20 -21.26 15.04 27.42
N SER A 21 -21.32 16.08 28.26
CA SER A 21 -20.27 17.09 28.35
C SER A 21 -19.42 16.80 29.59
N THR A 22 -18.16 16.53 29.38
CA THR A 22 -17.19 16.23 30.44
C THR A 22 -15.85 16.81 30.14
N ARG A 23 -15.09 17.14 31.16
CA ARG A 23 -13.69 17.57 31.05
C ARG A 23 -12.72 16.40 31.00
N PHE A 24 -13.19 15.18 31.20
CA PHE A 24 -12.32 14.00 31.24
C PHE A 24 -12.17 13.30 29.89
N LYS A 25 -10.96 12.87 29.60
CA LYS A 25 -10.69 11.81 28.62
C LYS A 25 -9.91 10.71 29.33
N MET A 26 -10.34 9.48 29.16
CA MET A 26 -9.62 8.32 29.66
C MET A 26 -8.93 7.62 28.51
N LEU A 27 -7.65 7.34 28.70
CA LEU A 27 -6.84 6.49 27.82
C LEU A 27 -6.64 5.15 28.54
N THR A 28 -6.58 4.08 27.79
CA THR A 28 -6.32 2.74 28.30
C THR A 28 -5.14 2.12 27.59
N LEU A 29 -4.28 1.46 28.32
CA LEU A 29 -3.17 0.67 27.81
C LEU A 29 -3.23 -0.73 28.42
N SER A 30 -3.30 -1.75 27.56
CA SER A 30 -3.20 -3.14 28.01
C SER A 30 -1.74 -3.44 28.38
N LEU A 31 -1.53 -4.00 29.55
CA LEU A 31 -0.23 -4.39 30.07
C LEU A 31 -0.11 -5.92 30.12
N PRO A 32 1.11 -6.47 30.19
CA PRO A 32 1.34 -7.89 30.53
C PRO A 32 0.66 -8.30 31.85
N ASP A 33 0.65 -9.59 32.13
CA ASP A 33 0.07 -10.17 33.35
C ASP A 33 -1.41 -9.83 33.59
N ASN A 34 -2.17 -9.75 32.48
CA ASN A 34 -3.61 -9.48 32.54
C ASN A 34 -3.96 -8.16 33.26
N LYS A 35 -3.11 -7.13 33.09
CA LYS A 35 -3.32 -5.80 33.69
C LYS A 35 -3.69 -4.76 32.62
N MET A 36 -4.32 -3.71 33.07
CA MET A 36 -4.63 -2.53 32.25
C MET A 36 -4.24 -1.27 33.02
N GLU A 37 -3.49 -0.38 32.37
CA GLU A 37 -3.29 0.97 32.87
C GLU A 37 -4.38 1.88 32.32
N VAL A 38 -4.92 2.71 33.19
CA VAL A 38 -5.82 3.80 32.83
C VAL A 38 -5.15 5.12 33.11
N VAL A 39 -5.27 6.06 32.18
CA VAL A 39 -4.75 7.43 32.32
C VAL A 39 -5.91 8.39 32.12
N THR A 40 -6.23 9.17 33.16
CA THR A 40 -7.25 10.22 33.05
C THR A 40 -6.59 11.56 32.83
N VAL A 41 -7.05 12.27 31.81
CA VAL A 41 -6.55 13.59 31.43
C VAL A 41 -7.71 14.57 31.23
N ASP A 42 -7.42 15.84 31.42
CA ASP A 42 -8.32 16.92 31.02
C ASP A 42 -8.46 16.93 29.49
N SER A 43 -9.68 16.89 28.99
CA SER A 43 -9.96 16.72 27.55
C SER A 43 -9.50 17.91 26.70
N ARG A 44 -9.40 19.12 27.30
CA ARG A 44 -8.98 20.34 26.61
C ARG A 44 -7.47 20.50 26.61
N SER A 45 -6.86 20.36 27.79
CA SER A 45 -5.42 20.62 27.97
C SER A 45 -4.55 19.38 27.80
N GLY A 46 -5.09 18.18 28.04
CA GLY A 46 -4.34 16.92 28.09
C GLY A 46 -3.61 16.70 29.41
N GLN A 47 -3.69 17.64 30.35
CA GLN A 47 -3.03 17.49 31.66
C GLN A 47 -3.61 16.33 32.46
N PRO A 48 -2.77 15.58 33.18
CA PRO A 48 -3.23 14.44 33.97
C PRO A 48 -4.10 14.87 35.14
N ILE A 49 -5.12 14.06 35.42
CA ILE A 49 -6.05 14.28 36.51
C ILE A 49 -5.80 13.24 37.59
N SER A 50 -5.14 13.66 38.67
CA SER A 50 -4.96 12.84 39.87
C SER A 50 -6.23 12.81 40.75
N GLY A 51 -6.47 11.68 41.46
CA GLY A 51 -7.61 11.52 42.35
C GLY A 51 -8.96 11.32 41.65
N ALA A 52 -8.97 10.98 40.37
CA ALA A 52 -10.19 10.60 39.68
C ALA A 52 -10.56 9.15 40.01
N LYS A 53 -11.81 8.91 40.39
CA LYS A 53 -12.35 7.60 40.68
C LYS A 53 -12.83 6.95 39.39
N VAL A 54 -12.19 5.84 39.01
CA VAL A 54 -12.53 5.04 37.81
C VAL A 54 -13.25 3.78 38.28
N SER A 55 -14.51 3.63 37.95
CA SER A 55 -15.35 2.49 38.30
C SER A 55 -15.65 1.65 37.08
N PHE A 56 -15.37 0.37 37.12
CA PHE A 56 -15.57 -0.61 36.04
C PHE A 56 -16.83 -1.43 36.30
N TYR A 57 -17.58 -1.69 35.22
CA TYR A 57 -18.88 -2.34 35.29
C TYR A 57 -19.02 -3.51 34.34
N SER A 58 -19.93 -4.44 34.63
CA SER A 58 -20.17 -5.68 33.88
C SER A 58 -21.09 -5.50 32.66
N ALA A 59 -21.67 -4.34 32.44
CA ALA A 59 -22.54 -4.04 31.31
C ALA A 59 -22.41 -2.57 30.90
N TYR A 60 -22.86 -2.25 29.67
CA TYR A 60 -22.91 -0.87 29.17
C TYR A 60 -24.12 -0.10 29.71
N ASN A 61 -25.29 -0.76 29.83
CA ASN A 61 -26.54 -0.14 30.24
C ASN A 61 -26.59 0.07 31.75
N GLU A 62 -27.08 1.23 32.19
CA GLU A 62 -27.16 1.58 33.61
C GLU A 62 -27.99 0.61 34.43
N GLU A 63 -29.09 0.14 33.86
CA GLU A 63 -30.04 -0.76 34.55
C GLU A 63 -29.45 -2.14 34.90
N ASN A 64 -28.55 -2.65 34.06
CA ASN A 64 -28.01 -4.01 34.16
C ASN A 64 -26.55 -4.06 34.63
N ARG A 65 -25.92 -2.90 34.88
CA ARG A 65 -24.50 -2.86 35.23
C ARG A 65 -24.29 -3.13 36.72
N LYS A 66 -23.39 -4.07 37.01
CA LYS A 66 -22.89 -4.31 38.36
C LYS A 66 -21.46 -3.77 38.45
N LEU A 67 -21.13 -3.15 39.58
CA LEU A 67 -19.77 -2.70 39.86
C LEU A 67 -18.85 -3.92 39.98
N VAL A 68 -17.79 -3.95 39.17
CA VAL A 68 -16.78 -5.01 39.21
C VAL A 68 -15.59 -4.56 40.07
N LYS A 69 -15.04 -3.38 39.76
CA LYS A 69 -13.86 -2.84 40.46
C LYS A 69 -13.83 -1.31 40.40
N THR A 70 -13.13 -0.72 41.34
CA THR A 70 -12.87 0.73 41.38
C THR A 70 -11.41 0.98 41.66
N VAL A 71 -10.81 1.92 40.94
CA VAL A 71 -9.46 2.42 41.19
C VAL A 71 -9.48 3.95 41.25
N VAL A 72 -8.49 4.54 41.90
CA VAL A 72 -8.31 6.00 41.97
C VAL A 72 -6.98 6.33 41.33
N THR A 73 -6.99 7.31 40.44
CA THR A 73 -5.77 7.74 39.74
C THR A 73 -4.83 8.48 40.66
N GLY A 74 -3.55 8.10 40.63
CA GLY A 74 -2.46 8.72 41.35
C GLY A 74 -1.84 9.89 40.63
N THR A 75 -0.61 10.25 41.01
CA THR A 75 0.22 11.25 40.34
C THR A 75 0.38 10.89 38.85
N GLY A 76 0.27 11.89 37.96
CA GLY A 76 0.27 11.64 36.53
C GLY A 76 -1.04 11.10 35.95
N GLY A 77 -2.14 11.09 36.75
CA GLY A 77 -3.46 10.65 36.32
C GLY A 77 -3.59 9.14 36.05
N LYS A 78 -2.63 8.33 36.51
CA LYS A 78 -2.49 6.89 36.21
C LYS A 78 -3.02 6.02 37.31
N ALA A 79 -3.60 4.89 36.95
CA ALA A 79 -3.90 3.77 37.84
C ALA A 79 -3.78 2.45 37.06
N VAL A 80 -3.35 1.38 37.73
CA VAL A 80 -3.30 0.04 37.16
C VAL A 80 -4.40 -0.81 37.76
N VAL A 81 -5.10 -1.53 36.92
CA VAL A 81 -6.16 -2.46 37.30
C VAL A 81 -5.87 -3.84 36.73
N GLU A 82 -6.01 -4.89 37.55
CA GLU A 82 -6.06 -6.25 37.03
C GLU A 82 -7.33 -6.42 36.23
N TRP A 83 -7.19 -6.95 35.04
CA TRP A 83 -8.30 -7.17 34.14
C TRP A 83 -9.22 -8.29 34.67
N ASP A 84 -10.49 -7.98 34.75
CA ASP A 84 -11.54 -8.97 34.99
C ASP A 84 -12.35 -9.15 33.70
N LYS A 85 -12.56 -10.41 33.32
CA LYS A 85 -13.35 -10.74 32.10
C LYS A 85 -14.80 -10.24 32.17
N ALA A 86 -15.30 -9.90 33.35
CA ALA A 86 -16.61 -9.30 33.54
C ALA A 86 -16.66 -7.80 33.15
N ILE A 87 -15.52 -7.11 33.07
CA ILE A 87 -15.47 -5.69 32.69
C ILE A 87 -15.97 -5.47 31.27
N ARG A 88 -16.95 -4.57 31.11
CA ARG A 88 -17.51 -4.15 29.82
C ARG A 88 -17.48 -2.64 29.63
N SER A 89 -17.61 -1.86 30.69
CA SER A 89 -17.65 -0.41 30.63
C SER A 89 -16.99 0.22 31.84
N TYR A 90 -16.77 1.53 31.77
CA TYR A 90 -16.25 2.31 32.90
C TYR A 90 -16.96 3.66 33.03
N VAL A 91 -16.89 4.21 34.23
CA VAL A 91 -17.29 5.58 34.56
C VAL A 91 -16.18 6.24 35.37
N VAL A 92 -15.77 7.43 34.95
CA VAL A 92 -14.78 8.27 35.63
C VAL A 92 -15.50 9.39 36.36
N ARG A 93 -15.17 9.63 37.63
CA ARG A 93 -15.76 10.71 38.43
C ARG A 93 -14.69 11.48 39.19
N LYS A 94 -14.81 12.80 39.22
CA LYS A 94 -14.06 13.67 40.12
C LYS A 94 -14.87 14.93 40.44
N GLY A 95 -15.20 15.14 41.72
CA GLY A 95 -16.15 16.18 42.10
C GLY A 95 -17.52 15.92 41.48
N THR A 96 -18.08 16.91 40.85
CA THR A 96 -19.37 16.85 40.15
C THR A 96 -19.25 16.38 38.68
N ASP A 97 -18.04 16.27 38.14
CA ASP A 97 -17.83 15.88 36.75
C ASP A 97 -17.78 14.36 36.58
N THR A 98 -18.44 13.89 35.53
CA THR A 98 -18.53 12.46 35.22
C THR A 98 -18.33 12.22 33.75
N ALA A 99 -17.45 11.30 33.37
CA ALA A 99 -17.30 10.77 32.02
C ALA A 99 -17.69 9.30 32.00
N MET A 100 -18.40 8.92 30.94
CA MET A 100 -18.76 7.53 30.65
C MET A 100 -18.01 7.04 29.43
N MET A 101 -17.79 5.74 29.37
CA MET A 101 -17.20 5.11 28.20
C MET A 101 -18.11 5.33 26.96
N PRO A 102 -17.57 5.79 25.82
CA PRO A 102 -18.34 5.89 24.58
C PRO A 102 -18.90 4.53 24.15
N GLN A 103 -20.10 4.47 23.63
CA GLN A 103 -20.79 3.22 23.28
C GLN A 103 -20.06 2.35 22.24
N ASN A 104 -19.22 2.95 21.39
CA ASN A 104 -18.51 2.25 20.31
C ASN A 104 -17.04 1.97 20.63
N VAL A 105 -16.62 2.12 21.86
CA VAL A 105 -15.25 1.82 22.30
C VAL A 105 -15.22 0.49 23.01
N TYR A 106 -14.34 -0.39 22.57
CA TYR A 106 -14.10 -1.67 23.24
C TYR A 106 -12.83 -1.58 24.07
N LEU A 107 -12.89 -2.12 25.29
CA LEU A 107 -11.70 -2.31 26.10
C LEU A 107 -10.95 -3.54 25.58
N ASN A 108 -9.86 -3.31 24.86
CA ASN A 108 -9.05 -4.39 24.30
C ASN A 108 -8.23 -5.06 25.42
N ARG A 109 -8.24 -6.38 25.42
CA ARG A 109 -7.31 -7.18 26.23
C ARG A 109 -5.94 -7.20 25.57
N TYR A 110 -4.90 -7.15 26.38
CA TYR A 110 -3.63 -7.68 25.98
C TYR A 110 -3.76 -9.21 26.00
N TYR A 111 -3.79 -9.80 24.83
CA TYR A 111 -3.52 -11.23 24.72
C TYR A 111 -2.01 -11.33 24.61
N GLU A 112 -1.35 -11.87 25.63
CA GLU A 112 -0.05 -12.49 25.38
C GLU A 112 -0.28 -13.39 24.17
N ARG A 113 0.44 -13.17 23.07
CA ARG A 113 0.55 -14.20 22.05
C ARG A 113 0.99 -15.43 22.84
N GLY A 114 0.07 -16.38 23.00
CA GLY A 114 0.40 -17.66 23.60
C GLY A 114 1.69 -18.13 22.97
N GLU A 115 2.50 -18.86 23.71
CA GLU A 115 3.75 -19.42 23.18
C GLU A 115 3.51 -19.80 21.74
N SER A 116 4.29 -19.21 20.84
CA SER A 116 4.18 -19.47 19.41
C SER A 116 4.29 -20.97 19.25
N ARG A 117 3.18 -21.62 18.88
CA ARG A 117 3.25 -23.05 18.61
C ARG A 117 3.95 -23.22 17.30
N PRO A 118 4.85 -24.19 17.21
CA PRO A 118 5.48 -24.51 15.94
C PRO A 118 4.41 -24.81 14.88
N GLU A 119 4.43 -24.07 13.77
CA GLU A 119 3.53 -24.28 12.64
C GLU A 119 4.31 -24.90 11.49
N GLU A 120 3.79 -26.02 10.98
CA GLU A 120 4.36 -26.70 9.84
C GLU A 120 3.94 -26.05 8.54
N HIS A 121 4.91 -25.75 7.69
CA HIS A 121 4.74 -25.18 6.36
C HIS A 121 5.35 -26.06 5.30
N ILE A 122 4.67 -26.19 4.16
CA ILE A 122 5.20 -26.86 2.97
C ILE A 122 5.04 -25.92 1.78
N THR A 123 6.13 -25.72 1.04
CA THR A 123 6.11 -25.02 -0.24
C THR A 123 6.26 -26.03 -1.36
N LEU A 124 5.32 -26.04 -2.32
CA LEU A 124 5.38 -26.90 -3.50
C LEU A 124 5.77 -26.07 -4.73
N LEU A 125 6.70 -26.58 -5.50
CA LEU A 125 7.19 -26.02 -6.75
C LEU A 125 7.07 -27.05 -7.86
N THR A 126 6.75 -26.60 -9.09
CA THR A 126 6.70 -27.42 -10.29
C THR A 126 7.67 -26.90 -11.34
N ASP A 127 8.17 -27.76 -12.22
CA ASP A 127 9.10 -27.37 -13.29
C ASP A 127 8.45 -26.43 -14.32
N ARG A 128 7.12 -26.51 -14.47
CA ARG A 128 6.33 -25.66 -15.39
C ARG A 128 4.96 -25.38 -14.80
N ALA A 129 4.30 -24.34 -15.34
CA ALA A 129 2.92 -24.01 -15.00
C ALA A 129 1.91 -24.58 -16.01
N LEU A 130 2.37 -24.94 -17.24
CA LEU A 130 1.54 -25.42 -18.35
C LEU A 130 2.08 -26.72 -18.93
N TYR A 131 1.20 -27.70 -19.10
CA TYR A 131 1.51 -29.03 -19.59
C TYR A 131 0.51 -29.48 -20.65
N ARG A 132 0.92 -30.43 -21.49
CA ARG A 132 0.00 -31.22 -22.33
C ARG A 132 -0.41 -32.50 -21.63
N PRO A 133 -1.61 -33.07 -21.99
CA PRO A 133 -1.95 -34.43 -21.60
C PRO A 133 -0.80 -35.41 -21.91
N GLY A 134 -0.56 -36.35 -21.02
CA GLY A 134 0.50 -37.35 -21.15
C GLY A 134 1.91 -36.88 -20.71
N GLN A 135 2.14 -35.59 -20.42
CA GLN A 135 3.43 -35.13 -19.94
C GLN A 135 3.64 -35.40 -18.45
N THR A 136 4.90 -35.44 -18.04
CA THR A 136 5.28 -35.59 -16.64
C THR A 136 5.45 -34.22 -15.97
N VAL A 137 4.85 -34.07 -14.79
CA VAL A 137 5.00 -32.92 -13.90
C VAL A 137 6.04 -33.30 -12.85
N TYR A 138 7.13 -32.56 -12.78
CA TYR A 138 8.13 -32.72 -11.72
C TYR A 138 7.81 -31.76 -10.57
N VAL A 139 7.81 -32.27 -9.36
CA VAL A 139 7.41 -31.55 -8.15
C VAL A 139 8.55 -31.56 -7.14
N LYS A 140 8.86 -30.40 -6.60
CA LYS A 140 9.72 -30.25 -5.43
C LYS A 140 8.93 -29.68 -4.28
N GLY A 141 9.04 -30.30 -3.10
CA GLY A 141 8.48 -29.79 -1.86
C GLY A 141 9.58 -29.41 -0.88
N ILE A 142 9.36 -28.35 -0.12
CA ILE A 142 10.23 -27.90 0.97
C ILE A 142 9.36 -27.79 2.21
N ALA A 143 9.66 -28.60 3.24
CA ALA A 143 8.95 -28.64 4.50
C ALA A 143 9.78 -28.03 5.61
N TYR A 144 9.20 -27.11 6.34
CA TYR A 144 9.82 -26.46 7.50
C TYR A 144 8.78 -26.17 8.58
N GLU A 145 9.24 -26.04 9.78
CA GLU A 145 8.46 -25.63 10.95
C GLU A 145 8.90 -24.22 11.34
N GLN A 146 7.94 -23.35 11.53
CA GLN A 146 8.18 -21.97 11.96
C GLN A 146 7.64 -21.77 13.38
N GLU A 147 8.53 -21.32 14.27
CA GLU A 147 8.17 -20.92 15.62
C GLU A 147 8.67 -19.49 15.87
N ALA A 148 7.74 -18.54 16.03
CA ALA A 148 8.03 -17.11 16.09
C ALA A 148 8.89 -16.64 14.88
N ASP A 149 10.14 -16.22 15.13
CA ASP A 149 11.06 -15.70 14.10
C ASP A 149 12.07 -16.77 13.61
N LYS A 150 11.95 -18.01 14.09
CA LYS A 150 12.86 -19.10 13.74
C LYS A 150 12.16 -20.11 12.86
N ALA A 151 12.86 -20.54 11.81
CA ALA A 151 12.42 -21.62 10.95
C ALA A 151 13.42 -22.77 10.99
N HIS A 152 12.94 -24.00 11.08
CA HIS A 152 13.73 -25.21 11.08
C HIS A 152 13.22 -26.15 9.98
N VAL A 153 14.13 -26.71 9.19
CA VAL A 153 13.74 -27.68 8.16
C VAL A 153 13.28 -28.99 8.80
N LEU A 154 12.26 -29.61 8.22
CA LEU A 154 11.71 -30.87 8.69
C LEU A 154 12.35 -32.04 7.90
N ALA A 155 13.48 -32.53 8.39
CA ALA A 155 14.19 -33.66 7.80
C ALA A 155 13.56 -35.01 8.18
N GLY A 156 13.58 -35.98 7.25
CA GLY A 156 13.10 -37.35 7.48
C GLY A 156 11.59 -37.51 7.65
N LYS A 157 10.81 -36.46 7.41
CA LYS A 157 9.34 -36.49 7.57
C LYS A 157 8.66 -37.01 6.31
N SER A 158 7.65 -37.85 6.49
CA SER A 158 6.92 -38.47 5.37
C SER A 158 5.63 -37.73 5.08
N TYR A 159 5.34 -37.53 3.79
CA TYR A 159 4.14 -36.85 3.29
C TYR A 159 3.44 -37.64 2.20
N GLN A 160 2.12 -37.46 2.11
CA GLN A 160 1.30 -37.95 1.01
C GLN A 160 1.07 -36.82 0.02
N VAL A 161 1.60 -36.95 -1.18
CA VAL A 161 1.42 -35.98 -2.28
C VAL A 161 0.45 -36.57 -3.27
N ARG A 162 -0.60 -35.83 -3.63
CA ARG A 162 -1.65 -36.26 -4.51
C ARG A 162 -1.74 -35.40 -5.75
N LEU A 163 -2.10 -36.03 -6.88
CA LEU A 163 -2.51 -35.36 -8.09
C LEU A 163 -4.02 -35.41 -8.20
N LEU A 164 -4.68 -34.28 -8.33
CA LEU A 164 -6.13 -34.12 -8.50
C LEU A 164 -6.42 -33.54 -9.89
N ASP A 165 -7.49 -34.04 -10.53
CA ASP A 165 -7.97 -33.51 -11.81
C ASP A 165 -8.72 -32.17 -11.66
N VAL A 166 -9.27 -31.66 -12.77
CA VAL A 166 -10.03 -30.39 -12.82
C VAL A 166 -11.29 -30.40 -11.94
N ASN A 167 -11.84 -31.60 -11.63
CA ASN A 167 -12.98 -31.78 -10.74
C ASN A 167 -12.58 -32.11 -9.31
N ARG A 168 -11.27 -31.96 -8.97
CA ARG A 168 -10.67 -32.33 -7.68
C ARG A 168 -10.76 -33.81 -7.32
N LYS A 169 -10.95 -34.68 -8.32
CA LYS A 169 -10.88 -36.11 -8.14
C LYS A 169 -9.41 -36.54 -8.05
N GLU A 170 -9.09 -37.34 -7.04
CA GLU A 170 -7.77 -37.94 -6.89
C GLU A 170 -7.47 -38.93 -8.02
N LEU A 171 -6.36 -38.68 -8.74
CA LEU A 171 -5.87 -39.53 -9.81
C LEU A 171 -4.75 -40.46 -9.33
N VAL A 172 -3.80 -39.89 -8.62
CA VAL A 172 -2.60 -40.61 -8.14
C VAL A 172 -2.18 -40.03 -6.79
N GLN A 173 -1.74 -40.90 -5.88
CA GLN A 173 -1.13 -40.55 -4.60
C GLN A 173 0.25 -41.20 -4.50
N LYS A 174 1.23 -40.46 -4.02
CA LYS A 174 2.58 -40.93 -3.74
C LYS A 174 3.02 -40.58 -2.33
N ASN A 175 3.74 -41.47 -1.66
CA ASN A 175 4.38 -41.20 -0.39
C ASN A 175 5.82 -40.76 -0.65
N VAL A 176 6.25 -39.68 -0.01
CA VAL A 176 7.59 -39.10 -0.13
C VAL A 176 8.14 -38.82 1.26
N SER A 177 9.46 -38.80 1.40
CA SER A 177 10.14 -38.42 2.63
C SER A 177 11.13 -37.30 2.35
N THR A 178 11.22 -36.34 3.28
CA THR A 178 12.17 -35.24 3.17
C THR A 178 13.59 -35.68 3.45
N ASN A 179 14.54 -35.10 2.77
CA ASN A 179 15.98 -35.27 3.00
C ASN A 179 16.47 -34.37 4.17
N GLU A 180 17.78 -34.33 4.40
CA GLU A 180 18.41 -33.51 5.44
C GLU A 180 18.15 -31.99 5.32
N PHE A 181 17.79 -31.52 4.14
CA PHE A 181 17.42 -30.11 3.87
C PHE A 181 15.90 -29.86 3.97
N GLY A 182 15.13 -30.81 4.49
CA GLY A 182 13.67 -30.70 4.55
C GLY A 182 13.00 -30.73 3.19
N SER A 183 13.67 -31.17 2.12
CA SER A 183 13.11 -31.18 0.77
C SER A 183 12.83 -32.60 0.27
N PHE A 184 11.80 -32.72 -0.58
CA PHE A 184 11.47 -33.93 -1.31
C PHE A 184 11.23 -33.62 -2.78
N THR A 185 11.36 -34.65 -3.62
CA THR A 185 10.99 -34.58 -5.04
C THR A 185 10.06 -35.73 -5.39
N THR A 186 9.15 -35.48 -6.30
CA THR A 186 8.29 -36.51 -6.89
C THR A 186 7.88 -36.09 -8.29
N GLU A 187 7.26 -37.00 -9.01
CA GLU A 187 6.76 -36.75 -10.37
C GLU A 187 5.38 -37.36 -10.57
N PHE A 188 4.58 -36.79 -11.47
CA PHE A 188 3.28 -37.30 -11.83
C PHE A 188 3.12 -37.32 -13.36
N VAL A 189 2.77 -38.45 -13.93
CA VAL A 189 2.41 -38.53 -15.33
C VAL A 189 0.94 -38.15 -15.46
N LEU A 190 0.67 -37.12 -16.25
CA LEU A 190 -0.69 -36.68 -16.54
C LEU A 190 -1.39 -37.67 -17.44
N PRO A 191 -2.73 -37.88 -17.31
CA PRO A 191 -3.47 -38.71 -18.21
C PRO A 191 -3.31 -38.27 -19.68
N ALA A 192 -3.14 -39.22 -20.59
CA ALA A 192 -3.05 -38.97 -22.03
C ALA A 192 -4.35 -38.38 -22.62
N VAL A 193 -5.50 -38.71 -21.98
CA VAL A 193 -6.82 -38.17 -22.30
C VAL A 193 -7.44 -37.64 -21.04
N CYS A 194 -7.68 -36.33 -20.98
CA CYS A 194 -8.26 -35.65 -19.82
C CYS A 194 -9.00 -34.38 -20.26
N LEU A 195 -9.80 -33.83 -19.36
CA LEU A 195 -10.37 -32.51 -19.53
C LEU A 195 -9.27 -31.44 -19.39
N ASN A 196 -9.31 -30.45 -20.27
CA ASN A 196 -8.46 -29.28 -20.15
C ASN A 196 -8.84 -28.46 -18.91
N GLY A 197 -7.84 -27.92 -18.20
CA GLY A 197 -8.04 -27.07 -17.05
C GLY A 197 -6.96 -27.18 -16.00
N ASN A 198 -7.25 -26.72 -14.78
CA ASN A 198 -6.30 -26.70 -13.68
C ASN A 198 -6.32 -28.04 -12.93
N PHE A 199 -5.20 -28.73 -12.96
CA PHE A 199 -4.90 -29.87 -12.11
C PHE A 199 -4.22 -29.36 -10.84
N THR A 200 -4.48 -30.01 -9.71
CA THR A 200 -3.92 -29.61 -8.42
C THR A 200 -3.03 -30.72 -7.87
N ILE A 201 -1.85 -30.35 -7.44
CA ILE A 201 -0.96 -31.20 -6.66
C ILE A 201 -1.01 -30.70 -5.24
N ASP A 202 -1.37 -31.57 -4.29
CA ASP A 202 -1.51 -31.18 -2.90
C ASP A 202 -0.80 -32.14 -1.93
N VAL A 203 -0.44 -31.58 -0.78
CA VAL A 203 -0.13 -32.31 0.45
C VAL A 203 -1.32 -32.07 1.37
N LYS A 204 -2.07 -33.12 1.66
CA LYS A 204 -3.36 -33.06 2.36
C LYS A 204 -3.31 -32.13 3.58
N ASN A 205 -4.19 -31.11 3.60
CA ASN A 205 -4.37 -30.12 4.65
C ASN A 205 -3.14 -29.21 4.93
N ASN A 206 -2.15 -29.15 4.06
CA ASN A 206 -0.96 -28.35 4.28
C ASN A 206 -0.65 -27.41 3.10
N ALA A 207 -0.42 -27.93 1.92
CA ALA A 207 -0.01 -27.15 0.77
C ALA A 207 -0.61 -27.63 -0.54
N SER A 208 -0.78 -26.71 -1.51
CA SER A 208 -1.19 -27.08 -2.87
C SER A 208 -0.55 -26.17 -3.90
N VAL A 209 -0.33 -26.72 -5.10
CA VAL A 209 0.06 -25.98 -6.30
C VAL A 209 -0.79 -26.44 -7.48
N SER A 210 -1.20 -25.50 -8.33
CA SER A 210 -1.99 -25.80 -9.52
C SER A 210 -1.14 -25.69 -10.78
N VAL A 211 -1.34 -26.65 -11.69
CA VAL A 211 -0.76 -26.65 -13.04
C VAL A 211 -1.87 -26.68 -14.07
N ARG A 212 -1.72 -25.96 -15.15
CA ARG A 212 -2.68 -25.95 -16.24
C ARG A 212 -2.37 -27.09 -17.21
N VAL A 213 -3.34 -27.89 -17.55
CA VAL A 213 -3.23 -28.99 -18.53
C VAL A 213 -4.15 -28.69 -19.69
N GLU A 214 -3.59 -28.54 -20.88
CA GLU A 214 -4.35 -28.32 -22.10
C GLU A 214 -3.58 -28.75 -23.36
N ASP A 215 -4.30 -29.16 -24.35
CA ASP A 215 -3.74 -29.51 -25.66
C ASP A 215 -3.61 -28.22 -26.49
N TYR A 216 -2.58 -27.43 -26.17
CA TYR A 216 -2.33 -26.18 -26.86
C TYR A 216 -1.50 -26.40 -28.15
N LYS A 217 -1.92 -25.76 -29.22
CA LYS A 217 -1.07 -25.57 -30.40
C LYS A 217 -0.15 -24.39 -30.10
N ARG A 218 1.14 -24.54 -30.33
CA ARG A 218 2.06 -23.38 -30.25
C ARG A 218 1.65 -22.39 -31.33
N PRO A 219 1.35 -21.16 -30.97
CA PRO A 219 1.10 -20.14 -31.98
C PRO A 219 2.34 -19.97 -32.86
N THR A 220 2.13 -19.74 -34.16
CA THR A 220 3.22 -19.52 -35.11
C THR A 220 3.57 -18.06 -35.28
N PHE A 221 2.67 -17.16 -34.89
CA PHE A 221 2.85 -15.71 -34.95
C PHE A 221 2.20 -15.00 -33.76
N GLU A 222 2.58 -13.78 -33.54
CA GLU A 222 2.05 -12.88 -32.50
C GLU A 222 1.60 -11.55 -33.07
N ILE A 223 0.68 -10.91 -32.36
CA ILE A 223 0.20 -9.55 -32.63
C ILE A 223 0.67 -8.65 -31.47
N THR A 224 1.48 -7.65 -31.78
CA THR A 224 1.98 -6.69 -30.79
C THR A 224 1.45 -5.30 -31.09
N PHE A 225 1.15 -4.53 -30.04
CA PHE A 225 0.77 -3.12 -30.14
C PHE A 225 1.92 -2.23 -29.72
N ASN A 226 2.07 -1.10 -30.41
CA ASN A 226 2.97 -0.05 -29.97
C ASN A 226 2.30 0.82 -28.90
N PRO A 227 3.03 1.32 -27.91
CA PRO A 227 2.48 2.27 -26.95
C PRO A 227 2.08 3.58 -27.65
N VAL A 228 1.00 4.19 -27.18
CA VAL A 228 0.57 5.52 -27.66
C VAL A 228 1.32 6.57 -26.83
N GLU A 229 2.35 7.16 -27.39
CA GLU A 229 3.25 8.12 -26.73
C GLU A 229 2.82 9.58 -26.90
N GLU A 230 1.71 9.84 -27.57
CA GLU A 230 1.19 11.19 -27.76
C GLU A 230 0.15 11.59 -26.71
N ALA A 231 -0.04 12.91 -26.54
CA ALA A 231 -1.09 13.44 -25.72
C ALA A 231 -2.43 13.36 -26.45
N PHE A 232 -3.47 12.89 -25.80
CA PHE A 232 -4.82 12.80 -26.36
C PHE A 232 -5.88 12.96 -25.27
N CYS A 233 -7.09 13.34 -25.70
CA CYS A 233 -8.25 13.45 -24.82
C CYS A 233 -9.55 12.96 -25.51
N LEU A 234 -10.64 12.97 -24.78
CA LEU A 234 -11.96 12.66 -25.36
C LEU A 234 -12.28 13.61 -26.52
N GLY A 235 -12.75 13.04 -27.61
CA GLY A 235 -13.02 13.72 -28.87
C GLY A 235 -11.90 13.62 -29.91
N ASP A 236 -10.68 13.27 -29.52
CA ASP A 236 -9.56 13.06 -30.43
C ASP A 236 -9.71 11.74 -31.21
N THR A 237 -9.00 11.66 -32.34
CA THR A 237 -8.71 10.39 -33.03
C THR A 237 -7.27 10.01 -32.73
N VAL A 238 -7.04 8.77 -32.27
CA VAL A 238 -5.73 8.21 -31.95
C VAL A 238 -5.45 7.05 -32.87
N ASP A 239 -4.29 7.06 -33.52
CA ASP A 239 -3.83 5.94 -34.35
C ASP A 239 -3.19 4.87 -33.48
N VAL A 240 -3.90 3.75 -33.26
CA VAL A 240 -3.36 2.58 -32.57
C VAL A 240 -2.62 1.73 -33.55
N THR A 241 -1.30 1.66 -33.40
CA THR A 241 -0.42 0.94 -34.32
C THR A 241 0.12 -0.34 -33.69
N GLY A 242 0.55 -1.26 -34.52
CA GLY A 242 1.17 -2.49 -34.08
C GLY A 242 1.80 -3.28 -35.23
N ASN A 243 2.24 -4.48 -34.89
CA ASN A 243 2.91 -5.37 -35.83
C ASN A 243 2.44 -6.82 -35.64
N VAL A 244 2.34 -7.55 -36.75
CA VAL A 244 2.06 -8.98 -36.78
C VAL A 244 3.26 -9.71 -37.33
N LYS A 245 3.84 -10.60 -36.54
CA LYS A 245 5.12 -11.22 -36.85
C LYS A 245 5.15 -12.68 -36.42
N ALA A 246 5.64 -13.55 -37.29
CA ALA A 246 5.92 -14.92 -36.93
C ALA A 246 7.09 -15.02 -35.92
N TYR A 247 7.10 -16.03 -35.08
CA TYR A 247 8.17 -16.24 -34.09
C TYR A 247 9.55 -16.51 -34.71
N ASN A 248 9.62 -16.87 -36.00
CA ASN A 248 10.87 -16.98 -36.73
C ASN A 248 11.39 -15.62 -37.26
N GLY A 249 10.66 -14.53 -36.97
CA GLY A 249 11.02 -13.18 -37.39
C GLY A 249 10.41 -12.70 -38.70
N THR A 250 9.69 -13.55 -39.44
CA THR A 250 9.05 -13.19 -40.72
C THR A 250 7.79 -12.36 -40.49
N ALA A 251 7.61 -11.26 -41.21
CA ALA A 251 6.39 -10.47 -41.16
C ALA A 251 5.20 -11.25 -41.77
N ILE A 252 4.04 -11.16 -41.14
CA ILE A 252 2.77 -11.57 -41.75
C ILE A 252 2.28 -10.37 -42.56
N GLN A 253 2.21 -10.52 -43.88
CA GLN A 253 1.94 -9.40 -44.80
C GLN A 253 0.72 -9.71 -45.67
N ASP A 254 0.12 -8.65 -46.21
CA ASP A 254 -0.97 -8.72 -47.21
C ASP A 254 -2.20 -9.51 -46.71
N VAL A 255 -2.36 -9.63 -45.38
CA VAL A 255 -3.46 -10.33 -44.75
C VAL A 255 -4.39 -9.33 -44.07
N PRO A 256 -5.71 -9.50 -44.17
CA PRO A 256 -6.66 -8.62 -43.45
C PRO A 256 -6.60 -8.85 -41.95
N LEU A 257 -6.55 -7.73 -41.20
CA LEU A 257 -6.73 -7.67 -39.78
C LEU A 257 -8.11 -7.09 -39.49
N THR A 258 -8.98 -7.88 -38.87
CA THR A 258 -10.28 -7.38 -38.40
C THR A 258 -10.12 -6.79 -37.01
N TYR A 259 -10.85 -5.70 -36.74
CA TYR A 259 -10.82 -5.09 -35.41
C TYR A 259 -12.20 -4.63 -34.95
N THR A 260 -12.38 -4.61 -33.65
CA THR A 260 -13.57 -4.08 -32.97
C THR A 260 -13.16 -3.14 -31.86
N VAL A 261 -13.75 -1.93 -31.84
CA VAL A 261 -13.56 -0.96 -30.76
C VAL A 261 -14.79 -0.91 -29.88
N THR A 262 -14.62 -1.22 -28.61
CA THR A 262 -15.67 -1.21 -27.59
C THR A 262 -15.36 -0.16 -26.54
N ARG A 263 -16.28 0.79 -26.30
CA ARG A 263 -16.19 1.76 -25.22
C ARG A 263 -16.85 1.20 -23.95
N ARG A 264 -16.18 1.31 -22.80
CA ARG A 264 -16.72 0.99 -21.48
C ARG A 264 -16.69 2.23 -20.58
N SER A 265 -17.80 2.50 -19.91
CA SER A 265 -17.88 3.55 -18.87
C SER A 265 -17.36 3.02 -17.55
N ASN A 266 -16.57 3.81 -16.84
CA ASN A 266 -16.02 3.45 -15.52
C ASN A 266 -17.00 3.75 -14.36
N ARG A 267 -18.32 3.78 -14.62
CA ARG A 267 -19.36 3.91 -13.60
C ARG A 267 -19.48 2.60 -12.81
N ARG A 268 -19.14 2.66 -11.54
CA ARG A 268 -19.00 1.51 -10.60
C ARG A 268 -20.30 0.80 -10.20
N TYR A 269 -21.47 1.25 -10.66
CA TYR A 269 -22.77 0.69 -10.24
C TYR A 269 -23.73 0.56 -11.44
N TRP A 270 -24.23 -0.67 -11.65
CA TRP A 270 -25.31 -1.10 -12.52
C TRP A 270 -25.02 -1.18 -14.05
N GLY A 271 -24.68 -2.37 -14.46
CA GLY A 271 -24.74 -2.84 -15.85
C GLY A 271 -23.42 -2.68 -16.61
N ASP A 272 -23.16 -3.66 -17.46
CA ASP A 272 -22.04 -3.67 -18.42
C ASP A 272 -22.35 -2.65 -19.52
N GLY A 273 -22.05 -1.38 -19.28
CA GLY A 273 -22.21 -0.28 -20.25
C GLY A 273 -21.16 -0.35 -21.37
N ALA A 274 -20.91 -1.53 -21.91
CA ALA A 274 -20.04 -1.73 -23.06
C ALA A 274 -20.82 -1.39 -24.34
N VAL A 275 -20.30 -0.46 -25.12
CA VAL A 275 -20.89 -0.04 -26.39
C VAL A 275 -19.89 -0.31 -27.51
N SER A 276 -20.25 -1.15 -28.47
CA SER A 276 -19.44 -1.32 -29.68
C SER A 276 -19.56 -0.07 -30.55
N LEU A 277 -18.42 0.57 -30.83
CA LEU A 277 -18.37 1.81 -31.60
C LEU A 277 -18.15 1.57 -33.10
N VAL A 278 -17.26 0.63 -33.41
CA VAL A 278 -16.89 0.30 -34.79
C VAL A 278 -16.37 -1.14 -34.84
N SER A 279 -16.67 -1.82 -35.96
CA SER A 279 -16.05 -3.08 -36.34
C SER A 279 -15.69 -2.99 -37.81
N ASP A 280 -14.42 -3.16 -38.17
CA ASP A 280 -13.92 -2.93 -39.52
C ASP A 280 -12.64 -3.76 -39.78
N THR A 281 -12.01 -3.56 -40.91
CA THR A 281 -10.83 -4.31 -41.37
C THR A 281 -9.77 -3.37 -41.91
N VAL A 282 -8.49 -3.60 -41.56
CA VAL A 282 -7.32 -2.95 -42.13
C VAL A 282 -6.40 -4.00 -42.76
N GLN A 283 -5.64 -3.61 -43.77
CA GLN A 283 -4.64 -4.49 -44.41
C GLN A 283 -3.30 -4.33 -43.68
N LEU A 284 -2.61 -5.43 -43.44
CA LEU A 284 -1.23 -5.44 -42.99
C LEU A 284 -0.32 -4.96 -44.15
N ASP A 285 0.65 -4.12 -43.83
CA ASP A 285 1.66 -3.72 -44.84
C ASP A 285 2.71 -4.83 -45.09
N ALA A 286 3.63 -4.59 -46.02
CA ALA A 286 4.71 -5.52 -46.36
C ALA A 286 5.66 -5.87 -45.21
N LYS A 287 5.59 -5.13 -44.09
CA LYS A 287 6.36 -5.40 -42.88
C LYS A 287 5.51 -5.95 -41.75
N GLY A 288 4.23 -6.24 -42.01
CA GLY A 288 3.27 -6.71 -41.04
C GLY A 288 2.73 -5.63 -40.09
N ASN A 289 2.93 -4.34 -40.39
CA ASN A 289 2.40 -3.28 -39.55
C ASN A 289 0.94 -3.00 -39.88
N PHE A 290 0.22 -2.51 -38.85
CA PHE A 290 -1.13 -1.99 -38.99
C PHE A 290 -1.29 -0.67 -38.25
N SER A 291 -2.30 0.11 -38.67
CA SER A 291 -2.75 1.34 -37.99
C SER A 291 -4.26 1.37 -37.99
N ILE A 292 -4.84 1.55 -36.79
CA ILE A 292 -6.28 1.60 -36.54
C ILE A 292 -6.62 2.99 -36.01
N PRO A 293 -7.39 3.83 -36.76
CA PRO A 293 -7.83 5.12 -36.27
C PRO A 293 -8.98 4.92 -35.26
N VAL A 294 -8.73 5.22 -34.00
CA VAL A 294 -9.71 5.10 -32.92
C VAL A 294 -10.25 6.47 -32.54
N VAL A 295 -11.52 6.72 -32.84
CA VAL A 295 -12.21 7.96 -32.42
C VAL A 295 -12.67 7.80 -30.96
N LEU A 296 -12.15 8.64 -30.07
CA LEU A 296 -12.43 8.62 -28.63
C LEU A 296 -13.76 9.34 -28.31
N LYS A 297 -14.88 8.78 -28.80
CA LYS A 297 -16.22 9.37 -28.61
C LYS A 297 -16.65 9.31 -27.15
N PRO A 298 -16.94 10.46 -26.48
CA PRO A 298 -17.52 10.48 -25.16
C PRO A 298 -18.95 9.92 -25.16
N ASP A 299 -19.51 9.63 -23.99
CA ASP A 299 -20.93 9.34 -23.85
C ASP A 299 -21.73 10.64 -23.86
N THR A 300 -22.83 10.67 -24.61
CA THR A 300 -23.67 11.85 -24.71
C THR A 300 -24.51 12.13 -23.46
N ASP A 301 -24.72 11.07 -22.64
CA ASP A 301 -25.54 11.13 -21.43
C ASP A 301 -24.73 11.31 -20.14
N ALA A 302 -23.42 11.50 -20.27
CA ALA A 302 -22.55 11.63 -19.11
C ALA A 302 -22.54 13.08 -18.58
N ASP A 303 -22.71 13.21 -17.26
CA ASP A 303 -22.66 14.49 -16.54
C ASP A 303 -21.39 15.29 -16.87
N ASN A 304 -21.56 16.57 -17.13
CA ASN A 304 -20.53 17.53 -17.53
C ASN A 304 -19.53 17.88 -16.38
N THR A 305 -19.30 16.96 -15.44
CA THR A 305 -18.49 17.18 -14.23
C THR A 305 -16.98 17.19 -14.45
N GLY A 306 -16.52 16.97 -15.70
CA GLY A 306 -15.08 16.92 -16.04
C GLY A 306 -14.30 15.73 -15.50
N ARG A 307 -14.97 14.80 -14.81
CA ARG A 307 -14.37 13.60 -14.19
C ARG A 307 -14.59 12.30 -14.98
N GLU A 308 -15.05 12.41 -16.20
CA GLU A 308 -15.34 11.25 -17.03
C GLU A 308 -14.07 10.59 -17.52
N ARG A 309 -13.97 9.30 -17.26
CA ARG A 309 -12.94 8.43 -17.81
C ARG A 309 -13.62 7.27 -18.51
N PHE A 310 -13.26 7.04 -19.77
CA PHE A 310 -13.72 5.92 -20.56
C PHE A 310 -12.55 5.02 -20.93
N SER A 311 -12.81 3.72 -21.00
CA SER A 311 -11.86 2.73 -21.52
C SER A 311 -12.34 2.27 -22.90
N TYR A 312 -11.49 2.35 -23.88
CA TYR A 312 -11.70 1.82 -25.22
C TYR A 312 -10.87 0.56 -25.37
N GLN A 313 -11.56 -0.57 -25.53
CA GLN A 313 -10.93 -1.84 -25.83
C GLN A 313 -10.89 -2.01 -27.34
N ILE A 314 -9.70 -2.14 -27.89
CA ILE A 314 -9.45 -2.44 -29.29
C ILE A 314 -9.09 -3.93 -29.34
N GLU A 315 -9.95 -4.75 -29.89
CA GLU A 315 -9.74 -6.17 -30.12
C GLU A 315 -9.43 -6.39 -31.57
N VAL A 316 -8.36 -7.12 -31.86
CA VAL A 316 -7.92 -7.42 -33.23
C VAL A 316 -7.82 -8.92 -33.44
N ALA A 317 -8.10 -9.37 -34.66
CA ALA A 317 -7.94 -10.74 -35.08
C ALA A 317 -7.29 -10.82 -36.47
N VAL A 318 -6.33 -11.73 -36.60
CA VAL A 318 -5.64 -12.04 -37.86
C VAL A 318 -5.70 -13.52 -38.10
N THR A 319 -6.05 -13.93 -39.33
CA THR A 319 -6.00 -15.32 -39.79
C THR A 319 -4.91 -15.46 -40.84
N SER A 320 -3.89 -16.27 -40.56
CA SER A 320 -2.81 -16.55 -41.47
C SER A 320 -3.25 -17.42 -42.65
N ASP A 321 -2.44 -17.49 -43.72
CA ASP A 321 -2.67 -18.35 -44.88
C ASP A 321 -2.79 -19.85 -44.52
N THR A 322 -2.23 -20.26 -43.39
CA THR A 322 -2.34 -21.62 -42.87
C THR A 322 -3.64 -21.87 -42.11
N GLY A 323 -4.53 -20.88 -41.99
CA GLY A 323 -5.81 -20.97 -41.29
C GLY A 323 -5.69 -20.81 -39.75
N GLU A 324 -4.51 -20.46 -39.23
CA GLU A 324 -4.36 -20.13 -37.79
C GLU A 324 -4.88 -18.72 -37.53
N THR A 325 -5.77 -18.58 -36.55
CA THR A 325 -6.27 -17.28 -36.09
C THR A 325 -5.68 -16.93 -34.75
N GLN A 326 -5.10 -15.73 -34.65
CA GLN A 326 -4.65 -15.13 -33.39
C GLN A 326 -5.44 -13.85 -33.12
N THR A 327 -5.74 -13.64 -31.84
CA THR A 327 -6.41 -12.44 -31.35
C THR A 327 -5.55 -11.72 -30.31
N SER A 328 -5.63 -10.40 -30.28
CA SER A 328 -4.98 -9.58 -29.26
C SER A 328 -5.85 -8.38 -28.94
N HIS A 329 -5.59 -7.70 -27.83
CA HIS A 329 -6.34 -6.52 -27.46
C HIS A 329 -5.45 -5.43 -26.87
N TYR A 330 -5.87 -4.18 -27.07
CA TYR A 330 -5.22 -2.99 -26.53
C TYR A 330 -6.27 -2.12 -25.81
N PHE A 331 -5.86 -1.44 -24.73
CA PHE A 331 -6.75 -0.57 -23.96
C PHE A 331 -6.26 0.88 -24.02
N LEU A 332 -7.12 1.77 -24.52
CA LEU A 332 -6.95 3.21 -24.42
C LEU A 332 -7.88 3.74 -23.33
N ASN A 333 -7.31 4.38 -22.30
CA ASN A 333 -8.08 5.15 -21.34
C ASN A 333 -8.06 6.61 -21.77
N ALA A 334 -9.22 7.24 -21.91
CA ALA A 334 -9.31 8.65 -22.26
C ALA A 334 -10.14 9.43 -21.24
N THR A 335 -9.76 10.68 -21.02
CA THR A 335 -10.47 11.66 -20.19
C THR A 335 -10.56 12.98 -20.94
N ARG A 336 -11.22 14.00 -20.38
CA ARG A 336 -11.22 15.35 -20.94
C ARG A 336 -9.86 16.05 -20.87
N ARG A 337 -8.89 15.50 -20.10
CA ARG A 337 -7.53 16.03 -19.96
C ARG A 337 -6.56 15.20 -20.76
N ALA A 338 -5.71 15.86 -21.54
CA ALA A 338 -4.65 15.21 -22.34
C ALA A 338 -3.32 15.08 -21.58
N TYR A 339 -3.14 15.85 -20.51
CA TYR A 339 -1.88 15.93 -19.77
C TYR A 339 -2.09 15.67 -18.28
N PHE A 340 -1.29 14.75 -17.73
CA PHE A 340 -1.26 14.39 -16.31
C PHE A 340 0.12 14.68 -15.75
N PHE A 341 0.18 15.52 -14.73
CA PHE A 341 1.43 15.90 -14.09
C PHE A 341 1.66 15.02 -12.86
N VAL A 342 2.82 14.39 -12.80
CA VAL A 342 3.23 13.49 -11.72
C VAL A 342 4.56 13.96 -11.15
N SER A 343 4.71 13.85 -9.84
CA SER A 343 5.95 14.13 -9.13
C SER A 343 6.15 13.10 -8.03
N ASP A 344 7.35 12.58 -7.89
CA ASP A 344 7.77 11.71 -6.79
C ASP A 344 8.42 12.50 -5.63
N ILE A 345 8.45 13.83 -5.73
CA ILE A 345 8.99 14.68 -4.67
C ILE A 345 8.13 14.53 -3.41
N SER A 346 8.79 14.24 -2.28
CA SER A 346 8.13 14.16 -0.98
C SER A 346 7.43 15.49 -0.62
N ARG A 347 6.30 15.38 0.08
CA ARG A 347 5.57 16.57 0.55
C ARG A 347 6.25 17.28 1.73
N GLU A 348 7.08 16.58 2.45
CA GLU A 348 7.88 17.13 3.56
C GLU A 348 9.35 16.90 3.24
N LEU A 349 10.13 17.96 3.21
CA LEU A 349 11.52 17.97 2.79
C LEU A 349 12.40 18.61 3.85
N CYS A 350 13.33 17.83 4.36
CA CYS A 350 14.38 18.29 5.24
C CYS A 350 15.51 18.94 4.44
N LYS A 351 15.90 20.16 4.79
CA LYS A 351 16.95 20.91 4.08
C LYS A 351 18.34 20.28 4.23
N GLU A 352 18.56 19.49 5.28
CA GLU A 352 19.81 18.79 5.53
C GLU A 352 19.96 17.54 4.67
N ASP A 353 18.87 17.05 4.09
CA ASP A 353 18.88 15.88 3.20
C ASP A 353 19.16 16.28 1.73
N SER A 354 19.38 15.28 0.89
CA SER A 354 19.40 15.48 -0.56
C SER A 354 17.98 15.70 -1.08
N ILE A 355 17.75 16.83 -1.72
CA ILE A 355 16.46 17.16 -2.32
C ILE A 355 16.54 16.89 -3.82
N SER A 356 15.97 15.80 -4.27
CA SER A 356 15.89 15.45 -5.69
C SER A 356 14.59 14.72 -5.95
N GLY A 357 14.15 14.68 -7.20
CA GLY A 357 12.97 13.94 -7.58
C GLY A 357 12.78 13.95 -9.10
N MET A 358 11.81 13.20 -9.56
CA MET A 358 11.42 13.09 -10.96
C MET A 358 10.10 13.85 -11.17
N LEU A 359 10.08 14.65 -12.23
CA LEU A 359 8.88 15.33 -12.68
C LEU A 359 8.46 14.70 -14.01
N SER A 360 7.22 14.28 -14.12
CA SER A 360 6.71 13.64 -15.33
C SER A 360 5.44 14.31 -15.82
N VAL A 361 5.25 14.24 -17.10
CA VAL A 361 4.01 14.59 -17.79
C VAL A 361 3.60 13.38 -18.58
N MET A 362 2.44 12.85 -18.32
CA MET A 362 1.95 11.60 -18.89
C MET A 362 0.66 11.82 -19.65
N ASN A 363 0.35 10.94 -20.58
CA ASN A 363 -0.97 10.83 -21.19
C ASN A 363 -1.93 9.97 -20.33
N ALA A 364 -3.13 9.74 -20.81
CA ALA A 364 -4.18 9.02 -20.08
C ALA A 364 -3.93 7.49 -19.98
N VAL A 365 -2.95 6.94 -20.68
CA VAL A 365 -2.50 5.54 -20.57
C VAL A 365 -1.20 5.40 -19.77
N ASN A 366 -0.76 6.48 -19.11
CA ASN A 366 0.43 6.57 -18.26
C ASN A 366 1.76 6.49 -19.05
N GLU A 367 1.74 6.78 -20.34
CA GLU A 367 2.98 6.94 -21.10
C GLU A 367 3.56 8.34 -20.89
N THR A 368 4.86 8.40 -20.67
CA THR A 368 5.58 9.65 -20.45
C THR A 368 5.71 10.43 -21.77
N LEU A 369 5.23 11.66 -21.75
CA LEU A 369 5.26 12.54 -22.93
C LEU A 369 6.62 13.23 -23.06
N SER A 370 7.20 13.20 -24.25
CA SER A 370 8.47 13.88 -24.58
C SER A 370 8.26 15.39 -24.83
N VAL A 371 7.77 16.11 -23.80
CA VAL A 371 7.49 17.56 -23.88
C VAL A 371 8.30 18.31 -22.83
N LYS A 372 9.01 19.37 -23.22
CA LYS A 372 9.74 20.21 -22.29
C LYS A 372 8.77 20.96 -21.36
N GLY A 373 8.96 20.81 -20.05
CA GLY A 373 8.15 21.45 -19.04
C GLY A 373 8.88 22.55 -18.27
N THR A 374 8.11 23.33 -17.51
CA THR A 374 8.62 24.30 -16.56
C THR A 374 8.02 23.99 -15.19
N CYS A 375 8.87 23.90 -14.15
CA CYS A 375 8.46 23.79 -12.76
C CYS A 375 8.69 25.15 -12.05
N ARG A 376 7.68 25.58 -11.27
CA ARG A 376 7.70 26.81 -10.48
C ARG A 376 7.31 26.51 -9.05
N LEU A 377 8.04 27.07 -8.10
CA LEU A 377 7.75 26.94 -6.68
C LEU A 377 7.28 28.29 -6.13
N TYR A 378 6.08 28.31 -5.57
CA TYR A 378 5.46 29.52 -5.03
C TYR A 378 5.31 29.41 -3.51
N PRO A 379 5.70 30.42 -2.72
CA PRO A 379 5.38 30.48 -1.29
C PRO A 379 3.86 30.47 -1.08
N VAL A 380 3.38 29.67 -0.14
CA VAL A 380 2.00 29.71 0.33
C VAL A 380 1.91 30.81 1.39
N LEU A 381 1.09 31.81 1.14
CA LEU A 381 0.88 32.97 2.04
C LEU A 381 -0.16 32.68 3.12
N ASP A 382 -1.13 31.82 2.81
CA ASP A 382 -2.18 31.40 3.73
C ASP A 382 -2.58 29.95 3.40
N SER A 383 -2.19 29.04 4.28
CA SER A 383 -2.48 27.59 4.12
C SER A 383 -3.99 27.26 4.21
N LYS A 384 -4.81 28.10 4.87
CA LYS A 384 -6.24 27.86 5.01
C LYS A 384 -7.01 28.17 3.72
N THR A 385 -6.65 29.29 3.08
CA THR A 385 -7.28 29.71 1.81
C THR A 385 -6.54 29.16 0.60
N GLY A 386 -5.35 28.63 0.79
CA GLY A 386 -4.48 28.17 -0.30
C GLY A 386 -3.90 29.31 -1.14
N LYS A 387 -3.90 30.56 -0.61
CA LYS A 387 -3.35 31.73 -1.31
C LYS A 387 -1.85 31.60 -1.45
N ILE A 388 -1.34 31.75 -2.66
CA ILE A 388 0.10 31.74 -2.99
C ILE A 388 0.59 33.13 -3.35
N SER A 389 1.91 33.31 -3.35
CA SER A 389 2.57 34.50 -3.87
C SER A 389 2.35 34.67 -5.39
N ASP A 390 2.29 35.91 -5.86
CA ASP A 390 2.18 36.19 -7.30
C ASP A 390 3.47 35.85 -8.07
N LYS A 391 4.62 35.80 -7.38
CA LYS A 391 5.90 35.48 -7.99
C LYS A 391 6.47 34.18 -7.44
N PRO A 392 7.00 33.30 -8.31
CA PRO A 392 7.70 32.10 -7.86
C PRO A 392 9.05 32.50 -7.22
N VAL A 393 9.48 31.70 -6.22
CA VAL A 393 10.82 31.80 -5.62
C VAL A 393 11.84 30.90 -6.30
N TYR A 394 11.35 29.98 -7.13
CA TYR A 394 12.17 29.10 -7.94
C TYR A 394 11.45 28.80 -9.26
N GLU A 395 12.22 28.82 -10.34
CA GLU A 395 11.76 28.44 -11.67
C GLU A 395 12.86 27.69 -12.39
N SER A 396 12.51 26.58 -13.04
CA SER A 396 13.44 25.80 -13.86
C SER A 396 12.71 24.97 -14.91
N ALA A 397 13.37 24.70 -16.03
CA ALA A 397 12.90 23.73 -16.99
C ALA A 397 13.11 22.29 -16.48
N PHE A 398 12.31 21.36 -16.97
CA PHE A 398 12.50 19.91 -16.76
C PHE A 398 12.15 19.12 -18.02
N MET A 399 12.76 17.95 -18.16
CA MET A 399 12.34 16.92 -19.10
C MET A 399 11.59 15.83 -18.32
N PRO A 400 10.40 15.41 -18.77
CA PRO A 400 9.64 14.37 -18.09
C PRO A 400 10.41 13.05 -17.98
N GLY A 401 10.35 12.43 -16.79
CA GLY A 401 11.02 11.16 -16.52
C GLY A 401 12.50 11.28 -16.15
N GLU A 402 13.10 12.44 -16.21
CA GLU A 402 14.49 12.65 -15.77
C GLU A 402 14.55 13.07 -14.30
N LYS A 403 15.51 12.49 -13.55
CA LYS A 403 15.78 12.88 -12.18
C LYS A 403 16.38 14.28 -12.13
N LYS A 404 15.80 15.16 -11.33
CA LYS A 404 16.22 16.56 -11.16
C LYS A 404 16.67 16.81 -9.75
N ASP A 405 17.77 17.56 -9.60
CA ASP A 405 18.28 18.08 -8.34
C ASP A 405 17.59 19.40 -7.98
N PHE A 406 17.19 19.54 -6.72
CA PHE A 406 16.56 20.72 -6.17
C PHE A 406 17.36 21.32 -5.00
N THR A 407 18.68 21.14 -4.98
CA THR A 407 19.58 21.65 -3.92
C THR A 407 19.38 23.15 -3.67
N ALA A 408 19.01 23.93 -4.69
CA ALA A 408 18.69 25.36 -4.53
C ALA A 408 17.55 25.62 -3.54
N TRP A 409 16.62 24.68 -3.33
CA TRP A 409 15.53 24.85 -2.36
C TRP A 409 15.99 24.86 -0.91
N LYS A 410 17.18 24.33 -0.61
CA LYS A 410 17.79 24.38 0.74
C LYS A 410 18.03 25.81 1.24
N GLN A 411 18.17 26.77 0.33
CA GLN A 411 18.37 28.18 0.66
C GLN A 411 17.07 28.95 0.95
N LEU A 412 15.92 28.33 0.65
CA LEU A 412 14.63 28.96 0.89
C LEU A 412 14.30 28.92 2.40
N PRO A 413 13.50 29.86 2.92
CA PRO A 413 12.98 29.80 4.28
C PRO A 413 12.23 28.48 4.55
N SER A 414 12.18 28.04 5.81
CA SER A 414 11.26 26.96 6.21
C SER A 414 9.83 27.46 6.07
N GLY A 415 8.93 26.62 5.52
CA GLY A 415 7.56 27.03 5.23
C GLY A 415 6.86 26.16 4.19
N GLU A 416 5.66 26.53 3.83
CA GLU A 416 4.84 25.83 2.83
C GLU A 416 4.99 26.48 1.45
N TYR A 417 5.12 25.63 0.46
CA TYR A 417 5.29 26.01 -0.94
C TYR A 417 4.36 25.19 -1.83
N ARG A 418 3.97 25.78 -2.96
CA ARG A 418 3.20 25.10 -3.99
C ARG A 418 4.02 24.90 -5.25
N LEU A 419 4.20 23.64 -5.65
CA LEU A 419 4.91 23.26 -6.87
C LEU A 419 3.93 23.20 -8.04
N ILE A 420 4.09 24.10 -9.00
CA ILE A 420 3.29 24.16 -10.21
C ILE A 420 4.13 23.73 -11.40
N LEU A 421 3.67 22.69 -12.09
CA LEU A 421 4.24 22.19 -13.33
C LEU A 421 3.42 22.70 -14.51
N SER A 422 4.09 23.02 -15.61
CA SER A 422 3.41 23.45 -16.85
C SER A 422 4.17 23.03 -18.09
N VAL A 423 3.43 22.79 -19.17
CA VAL A 423 3.93 22.52 -20.53
C VAL A 423 3.16 23.37 -21.52
N HIS A 424 3.61 23.42 -22.78
CA HIS A 424 2.83 23.92 -23.90
C HIS A 424 2.15 22.71 -24.58
N GLY A 425 0.83 22.78 -24.68
CA GLY A 425 0.05 21.76 -25.35
C GLY A 425 0.26 21.77 -26.88
N ARG A 426 -0.38 20.82 -27.58
CA ARG A 426 -0.33 20.73 -29.03
C ARG A 426 -0.83 22.01 -29.73
N ASP A 427 -1.78 22.69 -29.12
CA ASP A 427 -2.35 23.98 -29.59
C ASP A 427 -1.48 25.20 -29.23
N GLY A 428 -0.29 24.99 -28.67
CA GLY A 428 0.61 26.03 -28.20
C GLY A 428 0.18 26.70 -26.88
N LYS A 429 -0.99 26.37 -26.34
CA LYS A 429 -1.45 26.95 -25.07
C LYS A 429 -0.75 26.32 -23.89
N LYS A 430 -0.59 27.12 -22.84
CA LYS A 430 0.00 26.65 -21.57
C LYS A 430 -1.02 25.78 -20.83
N VAL A 431 -0.62 24.56 -20.52
CA VAL A 431 -1.33 23.61 -19.65
C VAL A 431 -0.55 23.45 -18.35
N SER A 432 -1.23 23.43 -17.22
CA SER A 432 -0.58 23.28 -15.91
C SER A 432 -1.43 22.46 -14.94
N ASN A 433 -0.79 22.03 -13.84
CA ASN A 433 -1.45 21.35 -12.73
C ASN A 433 -1.92 22.32 -11.62
N ALA A 434 -2.06 23.62 -11.89
CA ALA A 434 -2.35 24.64 -10.87
C ALA A 434 -3.52 24.28 -9.95
N ASP A 435 -4.59 23.66 -10.49
CA ASP A 435 -5.78 23.23 -9.73
C ASP A 435 -5.52 22.01 -8.82
N ASN A 436 -4.47 21.23 -9.11
CA ASN A 436 -4.08 20.02 -8.37
C ASN A 436 -2.57 20.04 -8.05
N ALA A 437 -2.03 21.22 -7.77
CA ALA A 437 -0.61 21.39 -7.49
C ALA A 437 -0.22 20.74 -6.15
N VAL A 438 1.00 20.22 -6.10
CA VAL A 438 1.55 19.60 -4.88
C VAL A 438 1.99 20.69 -3.90
N ASN A 439 1.52 20.61 -2.67
CA ASN A 439 2.06 21.42 -1.58
C ASN A 439 3.28 20.70 -0.98
N ILE A 440 4.34 21.46 -0.76
CA ILE A 440 5.63 21.01 -0.21
C ILE A 440 5.91 21.82 1.03
N VAL A 441 6.27 21.17 2.12
CA VAL A 441 6.76 21.80 3.34
C VAL A 441 8.27 21.62 3.41
N LEU A 442 9.01 22.73 3.38
CA LEU A 442 10.45 22.75 3.64
C LEU A 442 10.68 23.04 5.12
N PHE A 443 11.52 22.25 5.77
CA PHE A 443 11.93 22.46 7.16
C PHE A 443 13.42 22.17 7.34
N SER A 444 14.00 22.69 8.43
CA SER A 444 15.38 22.43 8.84
C SER A 444 15.40 21.71 10.18
N LEU A 445 16.41 20.88 10.41
CA LEU A 445 16.68 20.28 11.73
C LEU A 445 17.09 21.31 12.79
N LYS A 446 17.30 22.56 12.38
CA LYS A 446 17.59 23.70 13.26
C LYS A 446 16.34 24.49 13.64
N ASP A 447 15.19 24.17 13.04
CA ASP A 447 13.94 24.84 13.36
C ASP A 447 13.51 24.47 14.78
N GLU A 448 13.19 25.45 15.60
CA GLU A 448 12.73 25.25 16.98
C GLU A 448 11.26 24.84 17.05
N ARG A 449 10.50 25.07 15.96
CA ARG A 449 9.07 24.78 15.82
C ARG A 449 8.74 24.26 14.43
N PRO A 450 7.60 23.57 14.23
CA PRO A 450 7.16 23.13 12.90
C PRO A 450 7.06 24.31 11.91
N ALA A 451 7.53 24.09 10.70
CA ALA A 451 7.58 25.13 9.65
C ALA A 451 6.18 25.63 9.23
N VAL A 452 5.16 24.82 9.45
CA VAL A 452 3.74 25.11 9.27
C VAL A 452 2.97 24.56 10.46
N PHE A 453 1.70 24.95 10.61
CA PHE A 453 0.87 24.36 11.66
C PHE A 453 0.73 22.85 11.46
N MET A 454 1.24 22.08 12.42
CA MET A 454 1.14 20.63 12.49
C MET A 454 0.70 20.21 13.90
N GLU A 455 -0.38 19.44 13.97
CA GLU A 455 -0.79 18.84 15.26
C GLU A 455 0.30 17.93 15.81
N THR A 456 0.97 17.20 14.92
CA THR A 456 2.13 16.39 15.26
C THR A 456 3.17 16.48 14.14
N PHE A 457 4.39 16.81 14.47
CA PHE A 457 5.56 16.75 13.61
C PHE A 457 6.39 15.51 13.99
N LEU A 458 6.80 14.75 13.00
CA LEU A 458 7.71 13.61 13.18
C LEU A 458 8.64 13.52 11.98
N TYR A 459 9.94 13.53 12.24
CA TYR A 459 10.95 13.30 11.22
C TYR A 459 11.97 12.27 11.71
N GLU A 460 12.08 11.17 10.97
CA GLU A 460 12.96 10.05 11.27
C GLU A 460 14.28 10.22 10.52
N LYS A 461 15.32 10.71 11.20
CA LYS A 461 16.64 10.89 10.59
C LYS A 461 17.40 9.58 10.48
N ASN A 462 17.37 8.79 11.56
CA ASN A 462 17.97 7.47 11.64
C ASN A 462 17.20 6.64 12.67
N THR A 463 16.57 5.58 12.24
CA THR A 463 15.80 4.67 13.10
C THR A 463 16.55 3.39 13.47
N GLU A 464 17.79 3.25 13.02
CA GLU A 464 18.65 2.15 13.40
C GLU A 464 19.65 2.58 14.48
N PHE A 465 19.91 1.69 15.43
CA PHE A 465 20.91 1.90 16.48
C PHE A 465 21.80 0.69 16.68
N ASP A 466 23.02 0.95 17.14
CA ASP A 466 23.99 -0.03 17.65
C ASP A 466 24.74 0.57 18.84
N ALA A 467 25.75 -0.13 19.35
CA ALA A 467 26.54 0.36 20.50
C ALA A 467 27.27 1.69 20.24
N ALA A 468 27.58 2.01 18.98
CA ALA A 468 28.33 3.22 18.60
C ALA A 468 27.43 4.33 18.03
N HIS A 469 26.28 3.98 17.48
CA HIS A 469 25.40 4.92 16.75
C HIS A 469 24.00 4.89 17.34
N PRO A 470 23.52 5.99 17.95
CA PRO A 470 22.15 6.09 18.45
C PRO A 470 21.16 6.28 17.31
N ALA A 471 19.92 5.88 17.52
CA ALA A 471 18.81 6.29 16.68
C ALA A 471 18.46 7.75 16.98
N ILE A 472 18.15 8.52 15.92
CA ILE A 472 17.87 9.96 16.01
C ILE A 472 16.63 10.27 15.20
N PHE A 473 15.66 10.89 15.84
CA PHE A 473 14.47 11.43 15.20
C PHE A 473 14.02 12.72 15.89
N TYR A 474 13.09 13.44 15.28
CA TYR A 474 12.58 14.69 15.79
C TYR A 474 11.08 14.59 15.97
N PHE A 475 10.59 14.95 17.14
CA PHE A 475 9.17 14.99 17.44
C PHE A 475 8.77 16.38 17.92
N GLY A 476 7.61 16.86 17.48
CA GLY A 476 7.11 18.17 17.84
C GLY A 476 5.63 18.37 17.59
N THR A 477 5.15 19.56 17.92
CA THR A 477 3.78 20.00 17.67
C THR A 477 3.73 21.53 17.60
N SER A 478 2.83 22.08 16.78
CA SER A 478 2.49 23.50 16.78
C SER A 478 1.48 23.87 17.87
N MET A 479 1.03 22.90 18.67
CA MET A 479 0.10 23.15 19.76
C MET A 479 0.83 23.72 20.98
N LYS A 480 0.19 24.67 21.66
CA LYS A 480 0.68 25.23 22.92
C LYS A 480 0.26 24.33 24.10
N ASP A 481 1.15 24.24 25.09
CA ASP A 481 0.91 23.49 26.34
C ASP A 481 0.42 22.05 26.09
N ALA A 482 1.09 21.33 25.17
CA ALA A 482 0.79 19.94 24.89
C ALA A 482 1.49 19.03 25.92
N TYR A 483 0.72 18.25 26.68
CA TYR A 483 1.21 17.26 27.62
C TYR A 483 1.31 15.90 26.94
N VAL A 484 2.52 15.50 26.58
CA VAL A 484 2.79 14.32 25.75
C VAL A 484 3.28 13.17 26.62
N LEU A 485 2.57 12.04 26.60
CA LEU A 485 3.01 10.78 27.16
C LEU A 485 3.93 10.09 26.15
N VAL A 486 5.12 9.71 26.58
CA VAL A 486 6.11 8.97 25.78
C VAL A 486 6.33 7.62 26.40
N ASP A 487 5.93 6.58 25.69
CA ASP A 487 6.10 5.19 26.08
C ASP A 487 7.08 4.49 25.14
N VAL A 488 8.00 3.70 25.71
CA VAL A 488 8.94 2.85 24.98
C VAL A 488 8.53 1.40 25.18
N PHE A 489 8.20 0.72 24.08
CA PHE A 489 7.78 -0.68 24.08
C PHE A 489 8.84 -1.57 23.47
N GLY A 490 9.27 -2.59 24.19
CA GLY A 490 10.07 -3.70 23.70
C GLY A 490 9.19 -4.92 23.40
N GLN A 491 9.81 -6.05 23.08
CA GLN A 491 9.10 -7.29 22.75
C GLN A 491 8.21 -7.81 23.89
N LYS A 492 8.63 -7.60 25.16
CA LYS A 492 7.93 -8.09 26.35
C LYS A 492 6.97 -7.07 26.98
N GLY A 493 6.74 -5.92 26.34
CA GLY A 493 5.86 -4.88 26.83
C GLY A 493 6.55 -3.52 26.99
N ARG A 494 5.95 -2.64 27.82
CA ARG A 494 6.46 -1.29 28.06
C ARG A 494 7.70 -1.31 28.94
N LEU A 495 8.80 -0.76 28.44
CA LEU A 495 10.08 -0.62 29.15
C LEU A 495 10.16 0.72 29.91
N GLU A 496 9.71 1.81 29.29
CA GLU A 496 9.81 3.17 29.83
C GLU A 496 8.51 3.94 29.60
N SER A 497 8.15 4.81 30.53
CA SER A 497 7.04 5.76 30.39
C SER A 497 7.44 7.07 31.04
N ARG A 498 7.41 8.14 30.25
CA ARG A 498 7.68 9.50 30.73
C ARG A 498 6.74 10.50 30.08
N THR A 499 6.77 11.74 30.57
CA THR A 499 5.96 12.83 30.05
C THR A 499 6.85 13.96 29.54
N LEU A 500 6.41 14.63 28.49
CA LEU A 500 7.02 15.83 27.95
C LEU A 500 5.97 16.94 27.90
N SER A 501 6.41 18.18 28.17
CA SER A 501 5.59 19.37 27.93
C SER A 501 6.13 20.07 26.70
N LEU A 502 5.32 20.21 25.66
CA LEU A 502 5.68 20.88 24.42
C LEU A 502 4.82 22.12 24.24
N ASN A 503 5.44 23.18 23.74
CA ASN A 503 4.80 24.47 23.49
C ASN A 503 5.26 25.03 22.16
N ASP A 504 4.53 24.66 21.08
CA ASP A 504 4.90 25.06 19.70
C ASP A 504 6.41 24.82 19.45
N SER A 505 6.83 23.58 19.61
CA SER A 505 8.26 23.24 19.59
C SER A 505 8.55 21.88 19.00
N ILE A 506 9.80 21.70 18.55
CA ILE A 506 10.39 20.44 18.09
C ILE A 506 11.48 20.04 19.07
N LEU A 507 11.53 18.75 19.43
CA LEU A 507 12.60 18.16 20.22
C LEU A 507 13.37 17.15 19.38
N ARG A 508 14.70 17.23 19.44
CA ARG A 508 15.57 16.17 18.95
C ARG A 508 15.58 15.04 19.98
N MET A 509 15.20 13.86 19.55
CA MET A 509 15.15 12.64 20.34
C MET A 509 16.32 11.76 19.95
N GLU A 510 17.07 11.29 20.95
CA GLU A 510 18.23 10.43 20.77
C GLU A 510 18.10 9.20 21.65
N TYR A 511 18.17 8.02 21.03
CA TYR A 511 18.03 6.74 21.70
C TYR A 511 19.29 5.90 21.45
N PRO A 512 20.22 5.84 22.42
CA PRO A 512 21.33 4.90 22.36
C PRO A 512 20.81 3.47 22.52
N TYR A 513 21.49 2.52 21.88
CA TYR A 513 21.16 1.11 22.04
C TYR A 513 21.37 0.67 23.51
N ARG A 514 20.43 -0.14 24.00
CA ARG A 514 20.51 -0.83 25.29
C ARG A 514 20.19 -2.30 25.10
N GLU A 515 20.80 -3.18 25.87
CA GLU A 515 20.56 -4.64 25.74
C GLU A 515 19.10 -5.02 25.95
N GLU A 516 18.39 -4.32 26.85
CA GLU A 516 16.96 -4.52 27.11
C GLU A 516 16.06 -4.23 25.91
N TYR A 517 16.56 -3.54 24.88
CA TYR A 517 15.85 -3.24 23.65
C TYR A 517 15.84 -4.42 22.67
N GLY A 518 16.72 -5.43 22.88
CA GLY A 518 16.80 -6.60 22.00
C GLY A 518 17.00 -6.21 20.54
N ASP A 519 16.15 -6.70 19.65
CA ASP A 519 16.21 -6.39 18.22
C ASP A 519 15.58 -5.05 17.85
N GLY A 520 14.89 -4.40 18.80
CA GLY A 520 14.31 -3.07 18.60
C GLY A 520 13.22 -2.71 19.59
N VAL A 521 12.81 -1.45 19.55
CA VAL A 521 11.75 -0.89 20.38
C VAL A 521 10.86 0.03 19.56
N ALA A 522 9.64 0.22 20.03
CA ALA A 522 8.73 1.24 19.51
C ALA A 522 8.61 2.37 20.52
N VAL A 523 8.86 3.60 20.09
CA VAL A 523 8.64 4.81 20.86
C VAL A 523 7.29 5.41 20.45
N GLN A 524 6.35 5.49 21.39
CA GLN A 524 5.01 6.00 21.14
C GLN A 524 4.80 7.32 21.86
N PHE A 525 4.33 8.32 21.12
CA PHE A 525 3.93 9.61 21.64
C PHE A 525 2.41 9.68 21.65
N THR A 526 1.82 10.00 22.78
CA THR A 526 0.36 10.09 22.93
C THR A 526 0.00 11.34 23.72
N PHE A 527 -0.91 12.14 23.20
CA PHE A 527 -1.46 13.27 23.95
C PHE A 527 -2.90 13.58 23.53
N VAL A 528 -3.59 14.29 24.41
CA VAL A 528 -4.95 14.78 24.18
C VAL A 528 -4.90 16.31 24.13
N LYS A 529 -5.57 16.89 23.14
CA LYS A 529 -5.76 18.34 23.03
C LYS A 529 -7.10 18.64 22.39
N ASN A 530 -7.86 19.57 22.99
CA ASN A 530 -9.17 20.00 22.48
C ASN A 530 -10.14 18.83 22.19
N GLY A 531 -10.15 17.80 23.05
CA GLY A 531 -10.98 16.60 22.94
C GLY A 531 -10.47 15.55 21.93
N LEU A 532 -9.43 15.84 21.15
CA LEU A 532 -8.85 14.92 20.18
C LEU A 532 -7.65 14.17 20.78
N LEU A 533 -7.49 12.93 20.36
CA LEU A 533 -6.35 12.08 20.70
C LEU A 533 -5.35 12.08 19.52
N TYR A 534 -4.11 12.36 19.83
CA TYR A 534 -3.00 12.33 18.88
C TYR A 534 -2.02 11.25 19.28
N THR A 535 -1.62 10.43 18.32
CA THR A 535 -0.65 9.35 18.53
C THR A 535 0.32 9.31 17.38
N ARG A 536 1.62 9.19 17.68
CA ARG A 536 2.70 8.91 16.73
C ARG A 536 3.58 7.80 17.29
N ARG A 537 4.13 6.99 16.40
CA ARG A 537 4.98 5.86 16.76
C ARG A 537 6.20 5.83 15.84
N VAL A 538 7.37 5.61 16.41
CA VAL A 538 8.64 5.39 15.72
C VAL A 538 9.13 4.02 16.11
N GLU A 539 9.52 3.22 15.13
CA GLU A 539 10.14 1.91 15.34
C GLU A 539 11.65 2.04 15.19
N LEU A 540 12.34 1.74 16.28
CA LEU A 540 13.79 1.74 16.33
C LEU A 540 14.28 0.29 16.27
N ARG A 541 15.21 -0.01 15.35
CA ARG A 541 15.70 -1.36 15.11
C ARG A 541 17.19 -1.45 15.39
N LYS A 542 17.62 -2.60 15.90
CA LYS A 542 19.02 -2.89 16.01
C LYS A 542 19.62 -3.02 14.62
N ARG A 543 20.70 -2.29 14.34
CA ARG A 543 21.44 -2.44 13.10
C ARG A 543 22.01 -3.85 13.04
N LEU A 544 21.59 -4.60 12.06
CA LEU A 544 22.12 -5.92 11.80
C LEU A 544 23.41 -5.79 10.98
N PRO A 545 24.38 -6.68 11.20
CA PRO A 545 25.53 -6.77 10.30
C PRO A 545 25.01 -7.02 8.88
N GLU A 546 25.73 -6.51 7.91
CA GLU A 546 25.39 -6.71 6.50
C GLU A 546 25.31 -8.22 6.21
N ARG A 547 24.11 -8.65 5.77
CA ARG A 547 23.83 -10.05 5.41
C ARG A 547 23.65 -10.18 3.90
N THR A 548 24.32 -9.33 3.13
CA THR A 548 24.29 -9.39 1.68
C THR A 548 25.02 -10.64 1.22
N LEU A 549 24.31 -11.50 0.48
CA LEU A 549 24.95 -12.66 -0.16
C LEU A 549 25.70 -12.18 -1.40
N ASP A 550 27.01 -12.42 -1.43
CA ASP A 550 27.81 -12.26 -2.64
C ASP A 550 27.57 -13.48 -3.54
N MET A 551 26.80 -13.29 -4.61
CA MET A 551 26.49 -14.34 -5.57
C MET A 551 27.28 -14.15 -6.85
N LYS A 552 28.10 -15.14 -7.19
CA LYS A 552 28.91 -15.14 -8.43
C LYS A 552 28.72 -16.43 -9.20
N TRP A 553 28.46 -16.28 -10.50
CA TRP A 553 28.54 -17.40 -11.42
C TRP A 553 30.00 -17.76 -11.65
N GLU A 554 30.36 -18.97 -11.29
CA GLU A 554 31.70 -19.54 -11.62
C GLU A 554 31.69 -20.16 -13.01
N VAL A 555 30.60 -20.80 -13.38
CA VAL A 555 30.34 -21.35 -14.71
C VAL A 555 28.94 -20.92 -15.15
N PHE A 556 28.87 -20.17 -16.23
CA PHE A 556 27.60 -19.74 -16.83
C PHE A 556 27.79 -19.53 -18.34
N ARG A 557 26.89 -20.08 -19.13
CA ARG A 557 26.78 -19.80 -20.57
C ARG A 557 25.41 -19.23 -20.87
N ASP A 558 25.39 -18.11 -21.57
CA ASP A 558 24.17 -17.40 -21.99
C ASP A 558 23.60 -17.89 -23.32
N ARG A 559 24.40 -18.70 -24.06
CA ARG A 559 24.02 -19.26 -25.37
C ARG A 559 24.11 -20.77 -25.35
N LEU A 560 22.95 -21.41 -25.46
CA LEU A 560 22.82 -22.87 -25.43
C LEU A 560 22.25 -23.37 -26.78
N ARG A 561 22.59 -24.61 -27.13
CA ARG A 561 21.95 -25.31 -28.26
C ARG A 561 20.84 -26.21 -27.73
N PRO A 562 19.72 -26.36 -28.47
CA PRO A 562 18.66 -27.30 -28.08
C PRO A 562 19.20 -28.72 -27.87
N GLY A 563 18.83 -29.34 -26.74
CA GLY A 563 19.29 -30.70 -26.38
C GLY A 563 20.72 -30.80 -25.85
N GLN A 564 21.42 -29.69 -25.67
CA GLN A 564 22.75 -29.66 -25.04
C GLN A 564 22.60 -29.79 -23.52
N GLU A 565 23.36 -30.70 -22.90
CA GLU A 565 23.55 -30.72 -21.45
C GLU A 565 24.51 -29.60 -21.04
N GLU A 566 24.17 -28.90 -19.95
CA GLU A 566 24.96 -27.79 -19.46
C GLU A 566 25.02 -27.82 -17.94
N GLU A 567 26.18 -27.47 -17.39
CA GLU A 567 26.39 -27.32 -15.95
C GLU A 567 26.62 -25.83 -15.62
N TRP A 568 25.80 -25.29 -14.73
CA TRP A 568 25.96 -23.94 -14.19
C TRP A 568 26.38 -24.01 -12.74
N LYS A 569 27.40 -23.26 -12.37
CA LYS A 569 27.93 -23.21 -11.01
C LYS A 569 27.79 -21.83 -10.42
N LEU A 570 26.93 -21.70 -9.42
CA LEU A 570 26.72 -20.49 -8.64
C LEU A 570 27.44 -20.63 -7.29
N VAL A 571 28.34 -19.69 -7.00
CA VAL A 571 28.99 -19.56 -5.69
C VAL A 571 28.27 -18.48 -4.89
N ILE A 572 27.83 -18.84 -3.70
CA ILE A 572 27.17 -17.94 -2.74
C ILE A 572 28.09 -17.84 -1.51
N LYS A 573 28.47 -16.62 -1.13
CA LYS A 573 29.31 -16.32 0.05
C LYS A 573 28.56 -15.40 1.00
#